data_59d17fa95a8db50b2c359b8cc62c106e
#
_entry.id   59d17fa95a8db50b2c359b8cc62c106e
#
_cell.length_a   1.000
_cell.length_b   1.000
_cell.length_c   1.000
_cell.angle_alpha   90.00
_cell.angle_beta   90.00
_cell.angle_gamma   90.00
#
_symmetry.space_group_name_H-M   'P 1'
#
loop_
_entity.id
_entity.type
_entity.pdbx_description
1 polymer ?
#
loop_
_entity_poly.entity_id
_entity_poly.type
_entity_poly.pdbx_seq_one_letter_code
_entity_poly.pdbx_strand_id
1 'polypeptide(L)'
;MRMPSGSNGQSTGAGALLAILRDGHARTRAELAQLTGLSRSTVSQRLDGLIDHRWVVAGDGAISSGGRPAAVFAFNGSAHVVLAADLGATHARLAVLDLGMTVLAEQAVELPIDEGPERTLEFVAAAFEESLAGLGHDPAAVCGVGVGLPGPVEHASGRPVNPPIMPGWDGFCVPEWLGARLGGGRRTGPPPVLVDNDVNIMALGEHWAARPAVDHLIFIKIGTGIGCGIISGRRLHRGAQGAAGDVGHIRVPASDAPCRCGNSGCLEAIAGGASMAAALRAAGVEARGSRDVVALMRAGDLRATRLVRQAGREVGAVMASIVNFFNPSVIVLGGDIAEAGEQVLAGVRETIYSRSLPLATQHLGIRASELGDRAGVIGAAVMVVEHVLAPEAIDRAVT
;
A
#
# COMPACT_ATOMS: atom_id res chain seq x y z
N MET A 1 -3.10 9.27 16.42
CA MET A 1 -3.55 8.98 15.03
C MET A 1 -5.03 9.34 14.90
N ARG A 2 -5.40 10.46 14.29
CA ARG A 2 -6.81 10.84 14.10
C ARG A 2 -7.34 10.16 12.84
N MET A 3 -8.28 9.25 13.02
CA MET A 3 -9.03 8.62 11.92
C MET A 3 -10.01 9.62 11.28
N PRO A 4 -10.29 9.54 9.99
CA PRO A 4 -11.30 10.37 9.36
C PRO A 4 -12.68 9.98 9.89
N SER A 5 -13.42 10.96 10.38
CA SER A 5 -14.86 10.84 10.63
C SER A 5 -15.58 10.78 9.28
N GLY A 6 -15.82 9.58 8.80
CA GLY A 6 -16.58 9.32 7.58
C GLY A 6 -17.92 8.67 7.92
N SER A 7 -18.98 9.31 7.51
CA SER A 7 -20.39 8.89 7.43
C SER A 7 -21.17 8.71 8.73
N ASN A 8 -22.23 9.51 8.84
CA ASN A 8 -23.32 9.49 9.80
C ASN A 8 -24.12 8.16 9.75
N GLY A 9 -23.60 7.17 10.42
CA GLY A 9 -24.23 6.04 11.04
C GLY A 9 -23.35 5.75 12.23
N GLN A 10 -23.66 6.30 13.41
CA GLN A 10 -22.90 5.98 14.63
C GLN A 10 -23.03 4.48 14.84
N SER A 11 -22.03 3.71 14.40
CA SER A 11 -21.88 2.33 14.83
C SER A 11 -21.82 2.39 16.35
N THR A 12 -22.80 1.77 16.99
CA THR A 12 -22.91 1.71 18.44
C THR A 12 -22.31 0.40 18.96
N GLY A 13 -21.57 -0.35 18.12
CA GLY A 13 -21.00 -1.66 18.37
C GLY A 13 -19.66 -1.68 19.15
N ALA A 14 -19.11 -2.86 19.31
CA ALA A 14 -17.77 -3.07 19.90
C ALA A 14 -16.69 -2.45 19.00
N GLY A 15 -16.90 -2.49 17.67
CA GLY A 15 -16.00 -1.89 16.69
C GLY A 15 -15.84 -0.39 16.84
N ALA A 16 -16.90 0.33 17.26
CA ALA A 16 -16.80 1.76 17.54
C ALA A 16 -15.89 2.05 18.75
N LEU A 17 -15.95 1.22 19.80
CA LEU A 17 -15.04 1.35 20.94
C LEU A 17 -13.60 1.08 20.53
N LEU A 18 -13.38 0.03 19.74
CA LEU A 18 -12.05 -0.30 19.24
C LEU A 18 -11.48 0.81 18.37
N ALA A 19 -12.27 1.40 17.50
CA ALA A 19 -11.85 2.54 16.65
C ALA A 19 -11.37 3.74 17.47
N ILE A 20 -12.00 4.00 18.64
CA ILE A 20 -11.57 5.04 19.58
C ILE A 20 -10.23 4.67 20.23
N LEU A 21 -10.05 3.42 20.66
CA LEU A 21 -8.85 2.96 21.35
C LEU A 21 -7.62 2.86 20.41
N ARG A 22 -7.83 2.75 19.10
CA ARG A 22 -6.77 2.72 18.09
C ARG A 22 -5.99 4.03 17.94
N ASP A 23 -6.42 5.11 18.58
CA ASP A 23 -5.65 6.37 18.59
C ASP A 23 -4.40 6.31 19.49
N GLY A 24 -4.19 5.20 20.19
CA GLY A 24 -3.04 4.94 21.05
C GLY A 24 -3.21 5.41 22.51
N HIS A 25 -4.38 5.93 22.88
CA HIS A 25 -4.64 6.37 24.26
C HIS A 25 -5.45 5.32 25.02
N ALA A 26 -4.92 4.88 26.15
CA ALA A 26 -5.68 4.06 27.10
C ALA A 26 -6.81 4.88 27.73
N ARG A 27 -7.99 4.27 27.89
CA ARG A 27 -9.20 4.93 28.40
C ARG A 27 -9.93 4.11 29.44
N THR A 28 -10.54 4.80 30.40
CA THR A 28 -11.46 4.18 31.35
C THR A 28 -12.83 3.89 30.75
N ARG A 29 -13.63 3.02 31.37
CA ARG A 29 -15.04 2.80 30.98
C ARG A 29 -15.87 4.08 31.02
N ALA A 30 -15.59 4.99 31.92
CA ALA A 30 -16.30 6.25 32.03
C ALA A 30 -16.00 7.19 30.84
N GLU A 31 -14.74 7.32 30.45
CA GLU A 31 -14.33 8.10 29.28
C GLU A 31 -14.91 7.52 27.97
N LEU A 32 -14.88 6.19 27.82
CA LEU A 32 -15.49 5.54 26.67
C LEU A 32 -17.01 5.75 26.61
N ALA A 33 -17.69 5.69 27.77
CA ALA A 33 -19.13 5.99 27.84
C ALA A 33 -19.43 7.43 27.45
N GLN A 34 -18.61 8.38 27.90
CA GLN A 34 -18.74 9.80 27.53
C GLN A 34 -18.49 10.04 26.04
N LEU A 35 -17.46 9.42 25.46
CA LEU A 35 -17.11 9.60 24.04
C LEU A 35 -18.13 8.99 23.08
N THR A 36 -18.76 7.89 23.50
CA THR A 36 -19.73 7.15 22.66
C THR A 36 -21.19 7.49 22.94
N GLY A 37 -21.50 8.11 24.08
CA GLY A 37 -22.86 8.32 24.55
C GLY A 37 -23.57 7.05 25.06
N LEU A 38 -22.83 5.93 25.21
CA LEU A 38 -23.39 4.65 25.64
C LEU A 38 -23.49 4.55 27.16
N SER A 39 -24.37 3.67 27.65
CA SER A 39 -24.43 3.34 29.08
C SER A 39 -23.15 2.61 29.51
N ARG A 40 -22.77 2.75 30.81
CA ARG A 40 -21.60 2.04 31.38
C ARG A 40 -21.73 0.52 31.26
N SER A 41 -22.93 -0.03 31.40
CA SER A 41 -23.19 -1.47 31.26
C SER A 41 -22.94 -1.93 29.81
N THR A 42 -23.41 -1.17 28.83
CA THR A 42 -23.17 -1.45 27.41
C THR A 42 -21.68 -1.39 27.07
N VAL A 43 -20.97 -0.37 27.54
CA VAL A 43 -19.51 -0.27 27.35
C VAL A 43 -18.79 -1.47 27.97
N SER A 44 -19.16 -1.88 29.19
CA SER A 44 -18.57 -3.06 29.84
C SER A 44 -18.76 -4.32 29.02
N GLN A 45 -19.99 -4.63 28.62
CA GLN A 45 -20.29 -5.82 27.82
C GLN A 45 -19.48 -5.87 26.52
N ARG A 46 -19.32 -4.73 25.82
CA ARG A 46 -18.56 -4.66 24.58
C ARG A 46 -17.05 -4.77 24.80
N LEU A 47 -16.52 -4.16 25.86
CA LEU A 47 -15.12 -4.33 26.24
C LEU A 47 -14.82 -5.77 26.60
N ASP A 48 -15.71 -6.47 27.30
CA ASP A 48 -15.51 -7.88 27.64
C ASP A 48 -15.37 -8.72 26.37
N GLY A 49 -16.23 -8.55 25.35
CA GLY A 49 -16.07 -9.20 24.05
C GLY A 49 -14.75 -8.85 23.33
N LEU A 50 -14.33 -7.59 23.38
CA LEU A 50 -13.04 -7.19 22.80
C LEU A 50 -11.84 -7.79 23.53
N ILE A 51 -11.93 -7.96 24.85
CA ILE A 51 -10.89 -8.58 25.70
C ILE A 51 -10.82 -10.08 25.42
N ASP A 52 -11.95 -10.78 25.33
CA ASP A 52 -12.02 -12.21 25.04
C ASP A 52 -11.37 -12.55 23.69
N HIS A 53 -11.51 -11.65 22.71
CA HIS A 53 -10.85 -11.75 21.39
C HIS A 53 -9.44 -11.13 21.37
N ARG A 54 -8.93 -10.69 22.52
CA ARG A 54 -7.58 -10.09 22.65
C ARG A 54 -7.35 -8.80 21.86
N TRP A 55 -8.40 -8.15 21.35
CA TRP A 55 -8.29 -6.84 20.68
C TRP A 55 -7.97 -5.69 21.63
N VAL A 56 -8.31 -5.86 22.92
CA VAL A 56 -8.11 -4.88 23.97
C VAL A 56 -7.45 -5.55 25.16
N VAL A 57 -6.54 -4.84 25.80
CA VAL A 57 -5.94 -5.21 27.09
C VAL A 57 -6.42 -4.28 28.17
N ALA A 58 -6.66 -4.84 29.36
CA ALA A 58 -6.90 -4.07 30.57
C ALA A 58 -5.57 -3.82 31.28
N GLY A 59 -5.35 -2.59 31.73
CA GLY A 59 -4.20 -2.19 32.53
C GLY A 59 -4.63 -1.44 33.80
N ASP A 60 -3.72 -1.30 34.76
CA ASP A 60 -3.93 -0.48 35.90
C ASP A 60 -3.76 0.99 35.58
N GLY A 61 -4.77 1.81 35.91
CA GLY A 61 -4.70 3.26 35.73
C GLY A 61 -3.70 3.89 36.71
N ALA A 62 -2.79 4.70 36.17
CA ALA A 62 -1.65 5.25 36.93
C ALA A 62 -2.01 6.42 37.88
N ILE A 63 -3.23 6.91 37.92
CA ILE A 63 -3.58 8.09 38.74
C ILE A 63 -4.76 7.79 39.67
N SER A 64 -4.48 7.64 40.96
CA SER A 64 -5.48 7.60 42.02
C SER A 64 -5.67 8.99 42.59
N SER A 65 -6.87 9.56 42.48
CA SER A 65 -7.28 10.77 43.21
C SER A 65 -7.95 10.45 44.58
N GLY A 66 -7.56 9.33 45.26
CA GLY A 66 -8.05 8.96 46.55
C GLY A 66 -8.98 7.74 46.60
N GLY A 67 -9.04 6.89 45.58
CA GLY A 67 -9.78 5.63 45.52
C GLY A 67 -8.99 4.52 44.83
N ARG A 68 -9.57 3.31 44.71
CA ARG A 68 -8.97 2.24 43.88
C ARG A 68 -8.81 2.74 42.45
N PRO A 69 -7.61 2.65 41.85
CA PRO A 69 -7.39 3.09 40.45
C PRO A 69 -8.43 2.47 39.50
N ALA A 70 -9.04 3.30 38.64
CA ALA A 70 -9.95 2.80 37.65
C ALA A 70 -9.17 2.01 36.58
N ALA A 71 -9.64 0.83 36.19
CA ALA A 71 -9.06 0.06 35.13
C ALA A 71 -9.10 0.87 33.80
N VAL A 72 -8.00 0.90 33.09
CA VAL A 72 -7.88 1.49 31.76
C VAL A 72 -7.80 0.40 30.71
N PHE A 73 -8.24 0.71 29.51
CA PHE A 73 -8.32 -0.20 28.37
C PHE A 73 -7.55 0.41 27.21
N ALA A 74 -6.72 -0.41 26.57
CA ALA A 74 -5.90 -0.01 25.44
C ALA A 74 -6.05 -1.01 24.29
N PHE A 75 -5.87 -0.53 23.06
CA PHE A 75 -5.77 -1.38 21.88
C PHE A 75 -4.57 -2.32 22.01
N ASN A 76 -4.78 -3.61 21.74
CA ASN A 76 -3.73 -4.63 21.77
C ASN A 76 -3.19 -4.88 20.36
N GLY A 77 -2.27 -4.02 19.91
CA GLY A 77 -1.68 -4.12 18.57
C GLY A 77 -0.89 -5.41 18.34
N SER A 78 -0.34 -6.03 19.40
CA SER A 78 0.51 -7.21 19.29
C SER A 78 -0.22 -8.56 19.35
N ALA A 79 -1.55 -8.56 19.54
CA ALA A 79 -2.32 -9.81 19.70
C ALA A 79 -2.40 -10.66 18.44
N HIS A 80 -2.33 -10.02 17.29
CA HIS A 80 -2.48 -10.63 15.96
C HIS A 80 -1.46 -10.07 15.01
N VAL A 81 -1.20 -10.80 13.92
CA VAL A 81 -0.29 -10.40 12.86
C VAL A 81 -0.99 -10.36 11.51
N VAL A 82 -0.46 -9.54 10.63
CA VAL A 82 -0.82 -9.50 9.21
C VAL A 82 0.40 -9.91 8.37
N LEU A 83 0.13 -10.60 7.27
CA LEU A 83 1.13 -10.96 6.28
C LEU A 83 0.99 -10.01 5.10
N ALA A 84 2.09 -9.45 4.64
CA ALA A 84 2.11 -8.48 3.57
C ALA A 84 3.13 -8.89 2.49
N ALA A 85 2.68 -8.96 1.23
CA ALA A 85 3.50 -9.24 0.07
C ALA A 85 3.36 -8.11 -0.95
N ASP A 86 4.48 -7.54 -1.37
CA ASP A 86 4.59 -6.65 -2.53
C ASP A 86 5.37 -7.40 -3.62
N LEU A 87 4.65 -7.83 -4.67
CA LEU A 87 5.21 -8.58 -5.77
C LEU A 87 5.45 -7.63 -6.94
N GLY A 88 6.70 -7.44 -7.31
CA GLY A 88 7.11 -6.70 -8.50
C GLY A 88 7.31 -7.63 -9.70
N ALA A 89 7.77 -7.06 -10.83
CA ALA A 89 8.05 -7.84 -12.04
C ALA A 89 9.18 -8.87 -11.86
N THR A 90 10.20 -8.56 -11.05
CA THR A 90 11.42 -9.35 -10.91
C THR A 90 11.81 -9.63 -9.45
N HIS A 91 11.11 -9.06 -8.50
CA HIS A 91 11.44 -9.16 -7.08
C HIS A 91 10.16 -9.13 -6.24
N ALA A 92 10.26 -9.65 -5.04
CA ALA A 92 9.21 -9.57 -4.04
C ALA A 92 9.78 -9.05 -2.71
N ARG A 93 8.95 -8.33 -1.98
CA ARG A 93 9.17 -7.96 -0.59
C ARG A 93 8.04 -8.53 0.25
N LEU A 94 8.41 -9.28 1.29
CA LEU A 94 7.47 -9.93 2.19
C LEU A 94 7.70 -9.42 3.60
N ALA A 95 6.64 -9.21 4.36
CA ALA A 95 6.75 -8.77 5.75
C ALA A 95 5.65 -9.39 6.63
N VAL A 96 5.98 -9.58 7.90
CA VAL A 96 5.03 -9.89 8.97
C VAL A 96 4.97 -8.65 9.86
N LEU A 97 3.77 -8.12 10.06
CA LEU A 97 3.55 -6.95 10.90
C LEU A 97 2.52 -7.28 11.99
N ASP A 98 2.62 -6.57 13.12
CA ASP A 98 1.53 -6.55 14.09
C ASP A 98 0.42 -5.57 13.68
N LEU A 99 -0.71 -5.56 14.40
CA LEU A 99 -1.80 -4.64 14.12
C LEU A 99 -1.48 -3.19 14.50
N GLY A 100 -0.41 -2.95 15.25
CA GLY A 100 0.17 -1.64 15.51
C GLY A 100 1.05 -1.14 14.37
N MET A 101 1.18 -1.94 13.29
CA MET A 101 2.04 -1.67 12.13
C MET A 101 3.54 -1.74 12.42
N THR A 102 3.94 -2.44 13.49
CA THR A 102 5.35 -2.77 13.75
C THR A 102 5.77 -3.91 12.83
N VAL A 103 6.85 -3.72 12.08
CA VAL A 103 7.43 -4.78 11.25
C VAL A 103 8.18 -5.76 12.16
N LEU A 104 7.71 -7.00 12.23
CA LEU A 104 8.28 -8.07 13.05
C LEU A 104 9.33 -8.89 12.30
N ALA A 105 9.07 -9.15 11.00
CA ALA A 105 10.01 -9.77 10.08
C ALA A 105 9.83 -9.17 8.69
N GLU A 106 10.93 -9.12 7.93
CA GLU A 106 10.93 -8.60 6.56
C GLU A 106 12.01 -9.29 5.75
N GLN A 107 11.69 -9.61 4.49
CA GLN A 107 12.66 -10.12 3.52
C GLN A 107 12.41 -9.55 2.14
N ALA A 108 13.47 -9.35 1.38
CA ALA A 108 13.43 -8.98 -0.03
C ALA A 108 14.15 -10.06 -0.83
N VAL A 109 13.53 -10.54 -1.91
CA VAL A 109 14.04 -11.64 -2.72
C VAL A 109 13.87 -11.36 -4.20
N GLU A 110 14.73 -11.94 -5.02
CA GLU A 110 14.50 -12.02 -6.46
C GLU A 110 13.44 -13.08 -6.72
N LEU A 111 12.32 -12.69 -7.30
CA LEU A 111 11.19 -13.57 -7.61
C LEU A 111 10.54 -13.06 -8.90
N PRO A 112 10.85 -13.68 -10.04
CA PRO A 112 10.24 -13.32 -11.31
C PRO A 112 8.75 -13.70 -11.33
N ILE A 113 7.88 -12.72 -11.58
CA ILE A 113 6.42 -12.92 -11.61
C ILE A 113 5.96 -13.75 -12.82
N ASP A 114 6.75 -13.80 -13.88
CA ASP A 114 6.47 -14.51 -15.12
C ASP A 114 6.66 -16.04 -15.01
N GLU A 115 7.13 -16.54 -13.88
CA GLU A 115 7.13 -17.98 -13.57
C GLU A 115 5.74 -18.57 -13.29
N GLY A 116 4.70 -17.71 -13.26
CA GLY A 116 3.30 -18.08 -13.08
C GLY A 116 2.81 -18.01 -11.63
N PRO A 117 1.47 -18.02 -11.44
CA PRO A 117 0.86 -17.76 -10.13
C PRO A 117 1.18 -18.81 -9.07
N GLU A 118 1.07 -20.09 -9.42
CA GLU A 118 1.20 -21.19 -8.47
C GLU A 118 2.60 -21.24 -7.85
N ARG A 119 3.65 -21.14 -8.70
CA ARG A 119 5.03 -21.16 -8.23
C ARG A 119 5.37 -19.92 -7.38
N THR A 120 4.94 -18.76 -7.83
CA THR A 120 5.16 -17.51 -7.10
C THR A 120 4.46 -17.54 -5.74
N LEU A 121 3.20 -17.95 -5.70
CA LEU A 121 2.42 -17.95 -4.46
C LEU A 121 2.85 -19.07 -3.50
N GLU A 122 3.33 -20.23 -4.00
CA GLU A 122 3.90 -21.28 -3.14
C GLU A 122 5.16 -20.76 -2.43
N PHE A 123 6.04 -20.06 -3.16
CA PHE A 123 7.19 -19.41 -2.54
C PHE A 123 6.78 -18.39 -1.47
N VAL A 124 5.78 -17.54 -1.76
CA VAL A 124 5.26 -16.53 -0.82
C VAL A 124 4.71 -17.21 0.44
N ALA A 125 3.92 -18.28 0.28
CA ALA A 125 3.33 -19.00 1.40
C ALA A 125 4.41 -19.66 2.28
N ALA A 126 5.38 -20.35 1.67
CA ALA A 126 6.49 -20.98 2.39
C ALA A 126 7.33 -19.94 3.17
N ALA A 127 7.62 -18.80 2.56
CA ALA A 127 8.37 -17.72 3.19
C ALA A 127 7.61 -17.09 4.38
N PHE A 128 6.30 -17.00 4.31
CA PHE A 128 5.48 -16.57 5.44
C PHE A 128 5.47 -17.60 6.57
N GLU A 129 5.34 -18.89 6.26
CA GLU A 129 5.41 -19.96 7.25
C GLU A 129 6.74 -19.96 7.98
N GLU A 130 7.86 -19.83 7.25
CA GLU A 130 9.19 -19.71 7.83
C GLU A 130 9.32 -18.48 8.74
N SER A 131 8.82 -17.32 8.30
CA SER A 131 8.85 -16.09 9.10
C SER A 131 8.03 -16.22 10.38
N LEU A 132 6.83 -16.81 10.33
CA LEU A 132 6.00 -17.05 11.50
C LEU A 132 6.66 -18.02 12.48
N ALA A 133 7.25 -19.12 11.98
CA ALA A 133 7.97 -20.08 12.80
C ALA A 133 9.19 -19.43 13.47
N GLY A 134 9.97 -18.63 12.74
CA GLY A 134 11.11 -17.88 13.27
C GLY A 134 10.75 -16.88 14.37
N LEU A 135 9.55 -16.30 14.29
CA LEU A 135 9.01 -15.38 15.30
C LEU A 135 8.31 -16.11 16.46
N GLY A 136 8.09 -17.43 16.37
CA GLY A 136 7.34 -18.21 17.36
C GLY A 136 5.83 -17.88 17.36
N HIS A 137 5.30 -17.35 16.27
CA HIS A 137 3.86 -17.07 16.15
C HIS A 137 3.09 -18.29 15.67
N ASP A 138 1.95 -18.55 16.31
CA ASP A 138 0.98 -19.53 15.84
C ASP A 138 0.35 -19.02 14.53
N PRO A 139 0.23 -19.85 13.46
CA PRO A 139 -0.53 -19.49 12.27
C PRO A 139 -1.95 -18.98 12.55
N ALA A 140 -2.56 -19.39 13.65
CA ALA A 140 -3.86 -18.89 14.10
C ALA A 140 -3.86 -17.40 14.47
N ALA A 141 -2.69 -16.82 14.76
CA ALA A 141 -2.55 -15.38 15.05
C ALA A 141 -2.64 -14.50 13.80
N VAL A 142 -2.51 -15.08 12.59
CA VAL A 142 -2.64 -14.33 11.34
C VAL A 142 -4.09 -13.89 11.16
N CYS A 143 -4.36 -12.60 11.14
CA CYS A 143 -5.71 -12.05 10.96
C CYS A 143 -6.03 -11.69 9.51
N GLY A 144 -5.05 -11.67 8.62
CA GLY A 144 -5.24 -11.43 7.19
C GLY A 144 -3.94 -11.36 6.41
N VAL A 145 -4.06 -11.42 5.08
CA VAL A 145 -2.96 -11.37 4.12
C VAL A 145 -3.24 -10.27 3.10
N GLY A 146 -2.28 -9.39 2.87
CA GLY A 146 -2.31 -8.37 1.82
C GLY A 146 -1.30 -8.67 0.73
N VAL A 147 -1.73 -8.59 -0.53
CA VAL A 147 -0.87 -8.88 -1.69
C VAL A 147 -0.98 -7.75 -2.70
N GLY A 148 0.16 -7.17 -3.10
CA GLY A 148 0.27 -6.28 -4.24
C GLY A 148 0.79 -7.02 -5.47
N LEU A 149 0.20 -6.78 -6.63
CA LEU A 149 0.57 -7.38 -7.92
C LEU A 149 0.90 -6.32 -8.96
N PRO A 150 1.92 -6.55 -9.83
CA PRO A 150 2.34 -5.57 -10.83
C PRO A 150 1.48 -5.60 -12.10
N GLY A 151 0.17 -5.46 -11.96
CA GLY A 151 -0.78 -5.48 -13.08
C GLY A 151 -2.19 -5.09 -12.65
N PRO A 152 -3.10 -4.99 -13.60
CA PRO A 152 -4.51 -4.72 -13.29
C PRO A 152 -5.11 -5.83 -12.43
N VAL A 153 -5.75 -5.44 -11.34
CA VAL A 153 -6.43 -6.35 -10.40
C VAL A 153 -7.87 -5.88 -10.20
N GLU A 154 -8.82 -6.78 -10.36
CA GLU A 154 -10.18 -6.56 -9.86
C GLU A 154 -10.17 -6.76 -8.34
N HIS A 155 -10.12 -5.65 -7.60
CA HIS A 155 -9.93 -5.68 -6.15
C HIS A 155 -10.99 -6.49 -5.39
N ALA A 156 -12.24 -6.47 -5.86
CA ALA A 156 -13.35 -7.17 -5.19
C ALA A 156 -13.19 -8.70 -5.19
N SER A 157 -12.65 -9.26 -6.27
CA SER A 157 -12.42 -10.71 -6.43
C SER A 157 -10.97 -11.12 -6.17
N GLY A 158 -10.03 -10.17 -6.14
CA GLY A 158 -8.60 -10.41 -6.04
C GLY A 158 -8.01 -11.12 -7.26
N ARG A 159 -8.63 -10.96 -8.44
CA ARG A 159 -8.19 -11.59 -9.69
C ARG A 159 -7.45 -10.59 -10.58
N PRO A 160 -6.26 -10.92 -11.07
CA PRO A 160 -5.63 -10.18 -12.16
C PRO A 160 -6.47 -10.26 -13.43
N VAL A 161 -6.52 -9.16 -14.19
CA VAL A 161 -7.28 -9.04 -15.42
C VAL A 161 -6.34 -8.67 -16.56
N ASN A 162 -6.13 -9.61 -17.48
CA ASN A 162 -5.29 -9.43 -18.66
C ASN A 162 -3.93 -8.73 -18.41
N PRO A 163 -3.14 -9.20 -17.40
CA PRO A 163 -1.90 -8.52 -17.00
C PRO A 163 -0.79 -8.77 -18.03
N PRO A 164 -0.21 -7.71 -18.67
CA PRO A 164 0.66 -7.87 -19.83
C PRO A 164 2.03 -8.48 -19.52
N ILE A 165 2.45 -8.52 -18.26
CA ILE A 165 3.77 -9.03 -17.85
C ILE A 165 3.67 -10.27 -16.94
N MET A 166 2.48 -10.84 -16.76
CA MET A 166 2.21 -11.92 -15.82
C MET A 166 1.52 -13.11 -16.53
N PRO A 167 2.27 -13.93 -17.29
CA PRO A 167 1.69 -15.08 -17.99
C PRO A 167 1.07 -16.07 -17.00
N GLY A 168 -0.14 -16.56 -17.31
CA GLY A 168 -0.90 -17.51 -16.49
C GLY A 168 -1.67 -16.90 -15.32
N TRP A 169 -1.57 -15.59 -15.08
CA TRP A 169 -2.28 -14.93 -13.97
C TRP A 169 -3.69 -14.45 -14.32
N ASP A 170 -4.04 -14.36 -15.60
CA ASP A 170 -5.36 -13.86 -16.00
C ASP A 170 -6.49 -14.69 -15.40
N GLY A 171 -7.38 -14.05 -14.64
CA GLY A 171 -8.48 -14.68 -13.94
C GLY A 171 -8.12 -15.59 -12.76
N PHE A 172 -6.83 -15.74 -12.41
CA PHE A 172 -6.39 -16.58 -11.30
C PHE A 172 -6.90 -16.02 -9.96
N CYS A 173 -7.53 -16.87 -9.12
CA CYS A 173 -8.08 -16.46 -7.84
C CYS A 173 -7.02 -16.51 -6.73
N VAL A 174 -6.29 -15.44 -6.54
CA VAL A 174 -5.24 -15.35 -5.52
C VAL A 174 -5.79 -15.53 -4.10
N PRO A 175 -6.95 -14.92 -3.72
CA PRO A 175 -7.51 -15.13 -2.38
C PRO A 175 -7.85 -16.57 -2.06
N GLU A 176 -8.44 -17.29 -3.00
CA GLU A 176 -8.82 -18.68 -2.81
C GLU A 176 -7.58 -19.57 -2.63
N TRP A 177 -6.58 -19.39 -3.49
CA TRP A 177 -5.36 -20.20 -3.47
C TRP A 177 -4.55 -19.97 -2.19
N LEU A 178 -4.22 -18.72 -1.86
CA LEU A 178 -3.46 -18.39 -0.64
C LEU A 178 -4.28 -18.68 0.62
N GLY A 179 -5.57 -18.41 0.62
CA GLY A 179 -6.44 -18.71 1.74
C GLY A 179 -6.47 -20.21 2.06
N ALA A 180 -6.56 -21.07 1.06
CA ALA A 180 -6.49 -22.51 1.24
C ALA A 180 -5.12 -22.97 1.75
N ARG A 181 -4.04 -22.40 1.20
CA ARG A 181 -2.67 -22.77 1.54
C ARG A 181 -2.26 -22.35 2.97
N LEU A 182 -2.67 -21.16 3.41
CA LEU A 182 -2.37 -20.61 4.74
C LEU A 182 -3.45 -20.90 5.79
N GLY A 183 -4.59 -21.45 5.39
CA GLY A 183 -5.73 -21.75 6.27
C GLY A 183 -5.65 -23.07 7.03
N GLY A 184 -4.64 -23.89 6.76
CA GLY A 184 -4.50 -25.24 7.34
C GLY A 184 -4.49 -25.21 8.87
N GLY A 185 -5.34 -26.02 9.51
CA GLY A 185 -5.40 -26.19 10.97
C GLY A 185 -6.14 -25.08 11.74
N ARG A 186 -6.69 -24.06 11.10
CA ARG A 186 -7.42 -22.97 11.76
C ARG A 186 -8.88 -23.33 12.04
N ARG A 187 -9.33 -23.12 13.27
CA ARG A 187 -10.73 -23.36 13.69
C ARG A 187 -11.73 -22.34 13.13
N THR A 188 -11.26 -21.15 12.76
CA THR A 188 -12.08 -20.02 12.29
C THR A 188 -12.11 -19.88 10.77
N GLY A 189 -11.58 -20.88 10.02
CA GLY A 189 -11.44 -20.81 8.56
C GLY A 189 -10.19 -20.04 8.11
N PRO A 190 -9.98 -19.92 6.78
CA PRO A 190 -8.81 -19.23 6.22
C PRO A 190 -8.81 -17.73 6.57
N PRO A 191 -7.62 -17.10 6.71
CA PRO A 191 -7.55 -15.66 6.88
C PRO A 191 -8.05 -14.95 5.60
N PRO A 192 -8.67 -13.77 5.70
CA PRO A 192 -9.00 -12.98 4.53
C PRO A 192 -7.72 -12.61 3.77
N VAL A 193 -7.74 -12.79 2.44
CA VAL A 193 -6.65 -12.41 1.54
C VAL A 193 -7.15 -11.27 0.67
N LEU A 194 -6.51 -10.13 0.77
CA LEU A 194 -6.83 -8.93 0.00
C LEU A 194 -5.76 -8.70 -1.06
N VAL A 195 -6.18 -8.43 -2.27
CA VAL A 195 -5.27 -8.21 -3.40
C VAL A 195 -5.55 -6.86 -4.04
N ASP A 196 -4.49 -6.16 -4.38
CA ASP A 196 -4.57 -4.89 -5.11
C ASP A 196 -3.38 -4.73 -6.07
N ASN A 197 -3.44 -3.73 -6.91
CA ASN A 197 -2.29 -3.34 -7.71
C ASN A 197 -1.15 -2.84 -6.82
N ASP A 198 0.10 -3.12 -7.19
CA ASP A 198 1.31 -2.76 -6.45
C ASP A 198 1.42 -1.25 -6.19
N VAL A 199 1.06 -0.41 -7.15
CA VAL A 199 1.10 1.06 -6.98
C VAL A 199 0.00 1.54 -6.03
N ASN A 200 -1.15 0.90 -6.01
CA ASN A 200 -2.22 1.20 -5.07
C ASN A 200 -1.80 0.96 -3.62
N ILE A 201 -1.18 -0.19 -3.35
CA ILE A 201 -0.65 -0.45 -2.00
C ILE A 201 0.50 0.49 -1.65
N MET A 202 1.39 0.83 -2.58
CA MET A 202 2.44 1.83 -2.33
C MET A 202 1.86 3.19 -1.95
N ALA A 203 0.79 3.63 -2.63
CA ALA A 203 0.08 4.86 -2.28
C ALA A 203 -0.55 4.82 -0.88
N LEU A 204 -1.12 3.66 -0.49
CA LEU A 204 -1.65 3.45 0.86
C LEU A 204 -0.53 3.53 1.92
N GLY A 205 0.61 2.89 1.67
CA GLY A 205 1.75 2.91 2.58
C GLY A 205 2.28 4.32 2.81
N GLU A 206 2.56 5.06 1.75
CA GLU A 206 3.01 6.46 1.84
C GLU A 206 2.00 7.37 2.52
N HIS A 207 0.72 7.21 2.20
CA HIS A 207 -0.34 7.99 2.82
C HIS A 207 -0.43 7.71 4.33
N TRP A 208 -0.34 6.43 4.72
CA TRP A 208 -0.42 6.04 6.12
C TRP A 208 0.78 6.55 6.93
N ALA A 209 2.02 6.27 6.47
CA ALA A 209 3.22 6.49 7.27
C ALA A 209 3.72 7.94 7.21
N ALA A 210 3.79 8.51 6.01
CA ALA A 210 4.42 9.81 5.79
C ALA A 210 3.43 10.96 5.65
N ARG A 211 2.16 10.67 5.29
CA ARG A 211 1.17 11.70 4.94
C ARG A 211 -0.23 11.42 5.49
N PRO A 212 -0.39 11.04 6.77
CA PRO A 212 -1.70 10.64 7.31
C PRO A 212 -2.74 11.76 7.31
N ALA A 213 -2.32 13.03 7.26
CA ALA A 213 -3.21 14.18 7.26
C ALA A 213 -3.57 14.69 5.86
N VAL A 214 -2.97 14.14 4.80
CA VAL A 214 -3.19 14.59 3.41
C VAL A 214 -4.46 13.96 2.84
N ASP A 215 -5.41 14.80 2.39
CA ASP A 215 -6.68 14.32 1.85
C ASP A 215 -6.54 13.83 0.39
N HIS A 216 -5.67 14.47 -0.40
CA HIS A 216 -5.50 14.19 -1.83
C HIS A 216 -4.02 14.01 -2.16
N LEU A 217 -3.61 12.77 -2.42
CA LEU A 217 -2.25 12.39 -2.78
C LEU A 217 -2.26 11.61 -4.08
N ILE A 218 -1.25 11.84 -4.91
CA ILE A 218 -0.91 10.98 -6.05
C ILE A 218 0.45 10.36 -5.77
N PHE A 219 0.51 9.03 -5.80
CA PHE A 219 1.75 8.27 -5.80
C PHE A 219 2.06 7.83 -7.22
N ILE A 220 3.27 8.08 -7.70
CA ILE A 220 3.74 7.65 -9.02
C ILE A 220 4.90 6.70 -8.83
N LYS A 221 4.72 5.47 -9.27
CA LYS A 221 5.79 4.48 -9.38
C LYS A 221 6.47 4.61 -10.74
N ILE A 222 7.78 4.84 -10.73
CA ILE A 222 8.63 4.77 -11.93
C ILE A 222 9.64 3.65 -11.67
N GLY A 223 9.31 2.46 -12.10
CA GLY A 223 10.13 1.24 -12.00
C GLY A 223 10.36 0.66 -13.39
N THR A 224 10.21 -0.66 -13.56
CA THR A 224 10.20 -1.33 -14.86
C THR A 224 9.19 -0.66 -15.80
N GLY A 225 7.95 -0.46 -15.30
CA GLY A 225 6.89 0.32 -15.93
C GLY A 225 6.56 1.59 -15.13
N ILE A 226 5.42 2.22 -15.46
CA ILE A 226 4.90 3.42 -14.78
C ILE A 226 3.46 3.18 -14.37
N GLY A 227 3.16 3.39 -13.09
CA GLY A 227 1.82 3.33 -12.54
C GLY A 227 1.54 4.49 -11.58
N CYS A 228 0.28 4.68 -11.22
CA CYS A 228 -0.15 5.73 -10.31
C CYS A 228 -1.20 5.20 -9.33
N GLY A 229 -1.01 5.49 -8.05
CA GLY A 229 -2.01 5.26 -7.00
C GLY A 229 -2.61 6.60 -6.56
N ILE A 230 -3.91 6.65 -6.39
CA ILE A 230 -4.66 7.89 -6.11
C ILE A 230 -5.33 7.81 -4.75
N ILE A 231 -5.00 8.72 -3.85
CA ILE A 231 -5.74 8.93 -2.60
C ILE A 231 -6.65 10.14 -2.78
N SER A 232 -7.95 9.96 -2.55
CA SER A 232 -8.96 11.02 -2.59
C SER A 232 -9.84 10.98 -1.35
N GLY A 233 -9.97 12.11 -0.66
CA GLY A 233 -10.68 12.15 0.62
C GLY A 233 -10.10 11.17 1.65
N ARG A 234 -8.77 11.01 1.67
CA ARG A 234 -8.00 10.09 2.54
C ARG A 234 -8.25 8.60 2.30
N ARG A 235 -8.83 8.25 1.16
CA ARG A 235 -9.12 6.87 0.77
C ARG A 235 -8.52 6.58 -0.59
N LEU A 236 -8.08 5.34 -0.78
CA LEU A 236 -7.62 4.88 -2.08
C LEU A 236 -8.77 4.91 -3.08
N HIS A 237 -8.56 5.63 -4.18
CA HIS A 237 -9.49 5.72 -5.29
C HIS A 237 -9.14 4.71 -6.38
N ARG A 238 -9.90 3.63 -6.45
CA ARG A 238 -9.68 2.54 -7.42
C ARG A 238 -10.48 2.73 -8.73
N GLY A 239 -11.40 3.71 -8.77
CA GLY A 239 -12.36 3.82 -9.87
C GLY A 239 -13.43 2.72 -9.83
N ALA A 240 -14.17 2.59 -10.92
CA ALA A 240 -15.30 1.67 -10.99
C ALA A 240 -14.91 0.17 -10.97
N GLN A 241 -13.75 -0.16 -11.55
CA GLN A 241 -13.29 -1.54 -11.75
C GLN A 241 -11.85 -1.80 -11.28
N GLY A 242 -11.23 -0.86 -10.56
CA GLY A 242 -9.87 -0.99 -10.07
C GLY A 242 -8.79 -0.40 -10.99
N ALA A 243 -9.14 0.15 -12.14
CA ALA A 243 -8.21 0.65 -13.16
C ALA A 243 -7.85 2.14 -13.02
N ALA A 244 -8.28 2.84 -11.95
CA ALA A 244 -7.90 4.23 -11.75
C ALA A 244 -6.39 4.33 -11.48
N GLY A 245 -5.70 5.24 -12.18
CA GLY A 245 -4.27 5.43 -12.00
C GLY A 245 -3.40 4.77 -13.07
N ASP A 246 -3.96 4.18 -14.11
CA ASP A 246 -3.21 3.58 -15.22
C ASP A 246 -2.62 4.65 -16.17
N VAL A 247 -1.79 5.53 -15.60
CA VAL A 247 -1.18 6.66 -16.32
C VAL A 247 -0.05 6.23 -17.27
N GLY A 248 0.52 5.05 -17.02
CA GLY A 248 1.58 4.49 -17.86
C GLY A 248 1.14 4.27 -19.31
N HIS A 249 -0.14 4.05 -19.53
CA HIS A 249 -0.71 3.83 -20.86
C HIS A 249 -1.38 5.08 -21.48
N ILE A 250 -1.25 6.25 -20.86
CA ILE A 250 -1.61 7.51 -21.50
C ILE A 250 -0.65 7.78 -22.67
N ARG A 251 -1.22 8.08 -23.84
CA ARG A 251 -0.43 8.37 -25.04
C ARG A 251 0.27 9.72 -24.94
N VAL A 252 1.57 9.74 -25.19
CA VAL A 252 2.38 10.94 -25.37
C VAL A 252 2.43 11.27 -26.87
N PRO A 253 1.87 12.42 -27.31
CA PRO A 253 1.67 12.71 -28.76
C PRO A 253 2.94 12.70 -29.62
N ALA A 254 4.09 12.97 -29.04
CA ALA A 254 5.38 13.07 -29.74
C ALA A 254 6.07 11.71 -29.99
N SER A 255 5.42 10.58 -29.65
CA SER A 255 6.03 9.25 -29.77
C SER A 255 5.08 8.21 -30.35
N ASP A 256 5.65 7.30 -31.15
CA ASP A 256 4.99 6.09 -31.63
C ASP A 256 5.70 4.81 -31.14
N ALA A 257 6.47 4.90 -30.06
CA ALA A 257 7.15 3.75 -29.45
C ALA A 257 6.14 2.64 -29.13
N PRO A 258 6.38 1.38 -29.54
CA PRO A 258 5.46 0.28 -29.25
C PRO A 258 5.41 -0.01 -27.75
N CYS A 259 4.20 -0.25 -27.23
CA CYS A 259 3.97 -0.61 -25.84
C CYS A 259 3.55 -2.08 -25.73
N ARG A 260 3.89 -2.72 -24.61
CA ARG A 260 3.50 -4.11 -24.31
C ARG A 260 1.98 -4.30 -24.19
N CYS A 261 1.22 -3.23 -23.93
CA CYS A 261 -0.25 -3.27 -23.92
C CYS A 261 -0.89 -3.37 -25.32
N GLY A 262 -0.09 -3.39 -26.40
CA GLY A 262 -0.57 -3.45 -27.77
C GLY A 262 -0.75 -2.09 -28.44
N ASN A 263 -0.72 -0.99 -27.69
CA ASN A 263 -0.78 0.38 -28.22
C ASN A 263 0.62 0.93 -28.54
N SER A 264 0.69 2.16 -29.06
CA SER A 264 1.93 2.90 -29.29
C SER A 264 1.90 4.26 -28.61
N GLY A 265 3.09 4.79 -28.27
CA GLY A 265 3.26 6.11 -27.68
C GLY A 265 2.86 6.20 -26.20
N CYS A 266 2.68 5.09 -25.51
CA CYS A 266 2.38 5.10 -24.09
C CYS A 266 3.53 5.72 -23.26
N LEU A 267 3.21 6.44 -22.18
CA LEU A 267 4.19 7.04 -21.27
C LEU A 267 5.22 6.00 -20.79
N GLU A 268 4.77 4.82 -20.41
CA GLU A 268 5.64 3.72 -19.97
C GLU A 268 6.66 3.30 -21.04
N ALA A 269 6.24 3.23 -22.31
CA ALA A 269 7.12 2.84 -23.41
C ALA A 269 8.23 3.88 -23.69
N ILE A 270 8.11 5.09 -23.13
CA ILE A 270 9.04 6.21 -23.35
C ILE A 270 9.88 6.46 -22.09
N ALA A 271 9.24 6.46 -20.93
CA ALA A 271 9.80 6.93 -19.67
C ALA A 271 9.91 5.83 -18.60
N GLY A 272 9.52 4.60 -18.89
CA GLY A 272 9.68 3.46 -17.97
C GLY A 272 11.14 2.99 -17.90
N GLY A 273 11.51 2.36 -16.78
CA GLY A 273 12.86 1.85 -16.56
C GLY A 273 13.30 0.82 -17.62
N ALA A 274 12.35 -0.01 -18.09
CA ALA A 274 12.63 -0.97 -19.17
C ALA A 274 13.01 -0.28 -20.48
N SER A 275 12.32 0.82 -20.83
CA SER A 275 12.61 1.59 -22.05
C SER A 275 13.94 2.33 -21.94
N MET A 276 14.26 2.90 -20.78
CA MET A 276 15.56 3.54 -20.53
C MET A 276 16.70 2.53 -20.60
N ALA A 277 16.56 1.34 -20.01
CA ALA A 277 17.55 0.27 -20.13
C ALA A 277 17.74 -0.17 -21.59
N ALA A 278 16.66 -0.30 -22.36
CA ALA A 278 16.73 -0.61 -23.78
C ALA A 278 17.47 0.47 -24.59
N ALA A 279 17.23 1.75 -24.30
CA ALA A 279 17.93 2.86 -24.93
C ALA A 279 19.44 2.86 -24.63
N LEU A 280 19.82 2.53 -23.37
CA LEU A 280 21.24 2.37 -22.99
C LEU A 280 21.90 1.22 -23.75
N ARG A 281 21.24 0.06 -23.83
CA ARG A 281 21.75 -1.09 -24.60
C ARG A 281 21.93 -0.75 -26.09
N ALA A 282 20.98 -0.04 -26.69
CA ALA A 282 21.10 0.43 -28.07
C ALA A 282 22.28 1.40 -28.25
N ALA A 283 22.69 2.12 -27.20
CA ALA A 283 23.85 2.98 -27.18
C ALA A 283 25.16 2.26 -26.75
N GLY A 284 25.15 0.91 -26.65
CA GLY A 284 26.31 0.10 -26.31
C GLY A 284 26.65 0.10 -24.81
N VAL A 285 25.70 0.46 -23.94
CA VAL A 285 25.86 0.41 -22.48
C VAL A 285 25.04 -0.73 -21.91
N GLU A 286 25.66 -1.60 -21.15
CA GLU A 286 24.99 -2.73 -20.52
C GLU A 286 24.02 -2.24 -19.45
N ALA A 287 22.72 -2.55 -19.57
CA ALA A 287 21.68 -2.25 -18.60
C ALA A 287 20.53 -3.25 -18.76
N ARG A 288 20.22 -4.00 -17.71
CA ARG A 288 19.16 -5.02 -17.72
C ARG A 288 17.79 -4.44 -17.35
N GLY A 289 17.75 -3.46 -16.47
CA GLY A 289 16.51 -2.88 -15.96
C GLY A 289 16.70 -1.52 -15.28
N SER A 290 15.68 -1.06 -14.62
CA SER A 290 15.60 0.22 -13.90
C SER A 290 16.74 0.43 -12.90
N ARG A 291 17.10 -0.60 -12.14
CA ARG A 291 18.18 -0.53 -11.14
C ARG A 291 19.54 -0.28 -11.77
N ASP A 292 19.82 -0.93 -12.93
CA ASP A 292 21.09 -0.68 -13.65
C ASP A 292 21.13 0.75 -14.21
N VAL A 293 20.00 1.30 -14.66
CA VAL A 293 19.91 2.71 -15.10
C VAL A 293 20.31 3.65 -13.95
N VAL A 294 19.78 3.42 -12.75
CA VAL A 294 20.11 4.24 -11.56
C VAL A 294 21.57 4.05 -11.14
N ALA A 295 22.07 2.82 -11.15
CA ALA A 295 23.46 2.52 -10.84
C ALA A 295 24.43 3.23 -11.80
N LEU A 296 24.16 3.18 -13.11
CA LEU A 296 24.95 3.88 -14.12
C LEU A 296 24.92 5.40 -13.95
N MET A 297 23.75 5.96 -13.66
CA MET A 297 23.63 7.39 -13.36
C MET A 297 24.45 7.78 -12.11
N ARG A 298 24.36 7.00 -11.03
CA ARG A 298 25.15 7.22 -9.79
C ARG A 298 26.65 7.09 -10.05
N ALA A 299 27.06 6.25 -11.00
CA ALA A 299 28.44 6.10 -11.44
C ALA A 299 28.90 7.25 -12.40
N GLY A 300 28.03 8.20 -12.69
CA GLY A 300 28.36 9.38 -13.51
C GLY A 300 28.17 9.18 -15.02
N ASP A 301 27.46 8.14 -15.47
CA ASP A 301 27.14 8.01 -16.90
C ASP A 301 26.17 9.11 -17.33
N LEU A 302 26.63 9.97 -18.25
CA LEU A 302 25.88 11.12 -18.73
C LEU A 302 24.66 10.75 -19.57
N ARG A 303 24.66 9.57 -20.21
CA ARG A 303 23.53 9.08 -21.02
C ARG A 303 22.41 8.64 -20.08
N ALA A 304 22.73 7.86 -19.05
CA ALA A 304 21.77 7.46 -18.02
C ALA A 304 21.18 8.71 -17.33
N THR A 305 22.00 9.68 -16.96
CA THR A 305 21.54 10.94 -16.36
C THR A 305 20.56 11.71 -17.24
N ARG A 306 20.87 11.82 -18.54
CA ARG A 306 19.98 12.49 -19.52
C ARG A 306 18.66 11.75 -19.70
N LEU A 307 18.69 10.41 -19.76
CA LEU A 307 17.49 9.59 -19.90
C LEU A 307 16.59 9.72 -18.69
N VAL A 308 17.13 9.65 -17.47
CA VAL A 308 16.38 9.82 -16.23
C VAL A 308 15.73 11.20 -16.16
N ARG A 309 16.47 12.27 -16.49
CA ARG A 309 15.90 13.61 -16.47
C ARG A 309 14.83 13.81 -17.55
N GLN A 310 15.03 13.24 -18.73
CA GLN A 310 14.02 13.27 -19.79
C GLN A 310 12.77 12.49 -19.40
N ALA A 311 12.93 11.30 -18.81
CA ALA A 311 11.81 10.53 -18.29
C ALA A 311 11.01 11.34 -17.25
N GLY A 312 11.71 12.08 -16.36
CA GLY A 312 11.06 13.01 -15.42
C GLY A 312 10.21 14.07 -16.14
N ARG A 313 10.67 14.63 -17.26
CA ARG A 313 9.90 15.60 -18.06
C ARG A 313 8.67 14.98 -18.71
N GLU A 314 8.79 13.77 -19.27
CA GLU A 314 7.67 13.08 -19.90
C GLU A 314 6.58 12.72 -18.86
N VAL A 315 7.00 12.20 -17.71
CA VAL A 315 6.09 11.97 -16.56
C VAL A 315 5.45 13.28 -16.13
N GLY A 316 6.24 14.35 -15.98
CA GLY A 316 5.75 15.67 -15.60
C GLY A 316 4.74 16.24 -16.60
N ALA A 317 4.89 15.97 -17.90
CA ALA A 317 3.96 16.42 -18.94
C ALA A 317 2.57 15.78 -18.81
N VAL A 318 2.51 14.49 -18.55
CA VAL A 318 1.26 13.77 -18.29
C VAL A 318 0.67 14.23 -16.95
N MET A 319 1.51 14.33 -15.93
CA MET A 319 1.08 14.73 -14.60
C MET A 319 0.56 16.17 -14.53
N ALA A 320 1.03 17.08 -15.36
CA ALA A 320 0.49 18.44 -15.45
C ALA A 320 -1.01 18.44 -15.81
N SER A 321 -1.43 17.55 -16.70
CA SER A 321 -2.86 17.39 -17.02
C SER A 321 -3.65 16.85 -15.83
N ILE A 322 -3.07 15.89 -15.11
CA ILE A 322 -3.69 15.30 -13.92
C ILE A 322 -3.75 16.30 -12.76
N VAL A 323 -2.72 17.11 -12.56
CA VAL A 323 -2.71 18.21 -11.57
C VAL A 323 -3.85 19.18 -11.84
N ASN A 324 -4.04 19.60 -13.08
CA ASN A 324 -5.13 20.50 -13.45
C ASN A 324 -6.53 19.85 -13.32
N PHE A 325 -6.64 18.55 -13.46
CA PHE A 325 -7.90 17.79 -13.38
C PHE A 325 -8.25 17.37 -11.95
N PHE A 326 -7.29 16.83 -11.20
CA PHE A 326 -7.51 16.23 -9.88
C PHE A 326 -7.16 17.16 -8.72
N ASN A 327 -6.23 18.10 -8.93
CA ASN A 327 -5.74 19.06 -7.93
C ASN A 327 -5.24 18.41 -6.62
N PRO A 328 -4.20 17.57 -6.67
CA PRO A 328 -3.65 16.91 -5.49
C PRO A 328 -2.90 17.91 -4.60
N SER A 329 -2.84 17.65 -3.30
CA SER A 329 -2.00 18.43 -2.36
C SER A 329 -0.52 18.00 -2.44
N VAL A 330 -0.27 16.74 -2.81
CA VAL A 330 1.07 16.19 -2.91
C VAL A 330 1.17 15.12 -4.00
N ILE A 331 2.30 15.14 -4.71
CA ILE A 331 2.73 14.06 -5.60
C ILE A 331 3.97 13.42 -4.97
N VAL A 332 3.95 12.12 -4.79
CA VAL A 332 5.07 11.31 -4.28
C VAL A 332 5.59 10.43 -5.40
N LEU A 333 6.89 10.48 -5.65
CA LEU A 333 7.56 9.61 -6.63
C LEU A 333 8.21 8.44 -5.90
N GLY A 334 7.93 7.23 -6.35
CA GLY A 334 8.52 5.99 -5.86
C GLY A 334 8.94 5.06 -7.00
N GLY A 335 9.37 3.84 -6.66
CA GLY A 335 9.97 2.87 -7.56
C GLY A 335 11.45 3.14 -7.83
N ASP A 336 12.14 2.18 -8.47
CA ASP A 336 13.60 2.21 -8.63
C ASP A 336 14.13 3.53 -9.22
N ILE A 337 13.44 4.10 -10.22
CA ILE A 337 13.89 5.35 -10.87
C ILE A 337 13.77 6.57 -9.94
N ALA A 338 12.85 6.55 -8.97
CA ALA A 338 12.76 7.62 -7.97
C ALA A 338 14.02 7.70 -7.10
N GLU A 339 14.79 6.61 -6.98
CA GLU A 339 16.09 6.60 -6.31
C GLU A 339 17.17 7.43 -7.04
N ALA A 340 16.93 7.83 -8.28
CA ALA A 340 17.75 8.82 -8.96
C ALA A 340 17.64 10.22 -8.33
N GLY A 341 16.73 10.41 -7.38
CA GLY A 341 16.60 11.61 -6.55
C GLY A 341 16.29 12.87 -7.38
N GLU A 342 17.06 13.92 -7.15
CA GLU A 342 16.80 15.22 -7.79
C GLU A 342 16.86 15.20 -9.33
N GLN A 343 17.49 14.21 -9.95
CA GLN A 343 17.55 14.16 -11.43
C GLN A 343 16.15 13.92 -12.03
N VAL A 344 15.39 12.98 -11.48
CA VAL A 344 14.01 12.71 -11.94
C VAL A 344 13.05 13.78 -11.43
N LEU A 345 13.17 14.18 -10.15
CA LEU A 345 12.31 15.19 -9.53
C LEU A 345 12.37 16.54 -10.22
N ALA A 346 13.58 16.99 -10.62
CA ALA A 346 13.75 18.23 -11.36
C ALA A 346 13.01 18.23 -12.69
N GLY A 347 13.05 17.12 -13.44
CA GLY A 347 12.30 16.99 -14.70
C GLY A 347 10.79 17.04 -14.48
N VAL A 348 10.28 16.37 -13.46
CA VAL A 348 8.86 16.37 -13.11
C VAL A 348 8.39 17.77 -12.69
N ARG A 349 9.12 18.41 -11.76
CA ARG A 349 8.80 19.76 -11.25
C ARG A 349 8.82 20.81 -12.38
N GLU A 350 9.90 20.83 -13.19
CA GLU A 350 10.07 21.73 -14.32
C GLU A 350 8.81 21.74 -15.22
N THR A 351 8.31 20.54 -15.55
CA THR A 351 7.21 20.40 -16.50
C THR A 351 5.85 20.67 -15.86
N ILE A 352 5.62 20.19 -14.64
CA ILE A 352 4.34 20.46 -13.92
C ILE A 352 4.17 21.96 -13.70
N TYR A 353 5.17 22.65 -13.14
CA TYR A 353 5.05 24.09 -12.85
C TYR A 353 4.96 24.96 -14.11
N SER A 354 5.54 24.52 -15.23
CA SER A 354 5.44 25.29 -16.48
C SER A 354 4.14 25.10 -17.24
N ARG A 355 3.38 24.01 -16.96
CA ARG A 355 2.18 23.63 -17.72
C ARG A 355 0.87 23.67 -16.93
N SER A 356 0.95 23.81 -15.62
CA SER A 356 -0.22 23.82 -14.76
C SER A 356 -0.58 25.24 -14.34
N LEU A 357 -1.87 25.45 -14.03
CA LEU A 357 -2.35 26.74 -13.55
C LEU A 357 -1.79 27.05 -12.14
N PRO A 358 -1.48 28.33 -11.83
CA PRO A 358 -0.92 28.73 -10.54
C PRO A 358 -1.77 28.27 -9.33
N LEU A 359 -3.08 28.32 -9.42
CA LEU A 359 -3.97 27.86 -8.34
C LEU A 359 -3.80 26.38 -8.04
N ALA A 360 -3.51 25.55 -9.03
CA ALA A 360 -3.31 24.11 -8.86
C ALA A 360 -1.92 23.76 -8.33
N THR A 361 -0.95 24.67 -8.43
CA THR A 361 0.45 24.40 -8.10
C THR A 361 1.01 25.19 -6.91
N GLN A 362 0.36 26.28 -6.48
CA GLN A 362 0.89 27.16 -5.43
C GLN A 362 1.17 26.47 -4.09
N HIS A 363 0.46 25.37 -3.78
CA HIS A 363 0.65 24.58 -2.56
C HIS A 363 0.97 23.11 -2.85
N LEU A 364 1.22 22.76 -4.11
CA LEU A 364 1.53 21.40 -4.51
C LEU A 364 2.94 21.00 -4.04
N GLY A 365 3.01 19.98 -3.17
CA GLY A 365 4.25 19.32 -2.83
C GLY A 365 4.62 18.25 -3.88
N ILE A 366 5.86 18.25 -4.37
CA ILE A 366 6.38 17.17 -5.24
C ILE A 366 7.66 16.65 -4.60
N ARG A 367 7.69 15.36 -4.21
CA ARG A 367 8.79 14.78 -3.43
C ARG A 367 8.97 13.29 -3.68
N ALA A 368 10.12 12.75 -3.30
CA ALA A 368 10.38 11.32 -3.31
C ALA A 368 9.60 10.60 -2.19
N SER A 369 9.39 9.31 -2.36
CA SER A 369 8.88 8.40 -1.34
C SER A 369 9.77 8.43 -0.10
N GLU A 370 9.15 8.47 1.08
CA GLU A 370 9.85 8.38 2.37
C GLU A 370 10.00 6.93 2.82
N LEU A 371 9.08 6.06 2.42
CA LEU A 371 9.16 4.63 2.72
C LEU A 371 10.05 3.86 1.74
N GLY A 372 10.31 4.42 0.55
CA GLY A 372 11.09 3.75 -0.49
C GLY A 372 10.52 2.38 -0.83
N ASP A 373 11.36 1.35 -0.81
CA ASP A 373 11.02 -0.03 -1.12
C ASP A 373 10.01 -0.67 -0.16
N ARG A 374 9.79 -0.08 1.01
CA ARG A 374 8.84 -0.58 2.01
C ARG A 374 7.41 -0.11 1.80
N ALA A 375 7.19 0.86 0.89
CA ALA A 375 5.87 1.44 0.66
C ALA A 375 4.81 0.39 0.33
N GLY A 376 5.16 -0.61 -0.50
CA GLY A 376 4.26 -1.68 -0.89
C GLY A 376 3.84 -2.58 0.28
N VAL A 377 4.78 -3.15 1.02
CA VAL A 377 4.44 -4.05 2.15
C VAL A 377 3.72 -3.32 3.29
N ILE A 378 4.10 -2.07 3.58
CA ILE A 378 3.38 -1.24 4.56
C ILE A 378 1.95 -1.00 4.09
N GLY A 379 1.76 -0.67 2.81
CA GLY A 379 0.42 -0.44 2.26
C GLY A 379 -0.43 -1.70 2.16
N ALA A 380 0.16 -2.86 1.83
CA ALA A 380 -0.52 -4.15 1.87
C ALA A 380 -1.00 -4.47 3.28
N ALA A 381 -0.17 -4.21 4.31
CA ALA A 381 -0.56 -4.38 5.70
C ALA A 381 -1.65 -3.38 6.11
N VAL A 382 -1.56 -2.10 5.72
CA VAL A 382 -2.60 -1.09 5.97
C VAL A 382 -3.94 -1.54 5.39
N MET A 383 -3.95 -2.03 4.15
CA MET A 383 -5.17 -2.53 3.49
C MET A 383 -5.85 -3.63 4.31
N VAL A 384 -5.07 -4.58 4.86
CA VAL A 384 -5.58 -5.65 5.72
C VAL A 384 -6.05 -5.11 7.06
N VAL A 385 -5.24 -4.31 7.73
CA VAL A 385 -5.57 -3.75 9.06
C VAL A 385 -6.86 -2.90 9.00
N GLU A 386 -7.03 -2.08 7.95
CA GLU A 386 -8.26 -1.32 7.76
C GLU A 386 -9.48 -2.22 7.52
N HIS A 387 -9.30 -3.34 6.82
CA HIS A 387 -10.36 -4.30 6.57
C HIS A 387 -10.77 -5.07 7.84
N VAL A 388 -9.79 -5.64 8.55
CA VAL A 388 -10.08 -6.51 9.72
C VAL A 388 -10.51 -5.71 10.96
N LEU A 389 -10.04 -4.47 11.09
CA LEU A 389 -10.40 -3.56 12.18
C LEU A 389 -11.54 -2.59 11.81
N ALA A 390 -12.19 -2.78 10.66
CA ALA A 390 -13.41 -2.05 10.34
C ALA A 390 -14.48 -2.30 11.43
N PRO A 391 -15.23 -1.27 11.88
CA PRO A 391 -16.20 -1.43 12.95
C PRO A 391 -17.16 -2.59 12.74
N GLU A 392 -17.67 -2.74 11.52
CA GLU A 392 -18.60 -3.80 11.15
C GLU A 392 -17.96 -5.19 11.16
N ALA A 393 -16.66 -5.29 10.86
CA ALA A 393 -15.93 -6.56 10.93
C ALA A 393 -15.72 -6.99 12.38
N ILE A 394 -15.34 -6.05 13.25
CA ILE A 394 -15.20 -6.30 14.69
C ILE A 394 -16.54 -6.66 15.33
N ASP A 395 -17.61 -5.95 14.99
CA ASP A 395 -18.94 -6.25 15.53
C ASP A 395 -19.39 -7.68 15.20
N ARG A 396 -19.10 -8.16 13.97
CA ARG A 396 -19.37 -9.55 13.57
C ARG A 396 -18.48 -10.57 14.28
N ALA A 397 -17.24 -10.22 14.58
CA ALA A 397 -16.31 -11.15 15.22
C ALA A 397 -16.57 -11.37 16.71
N VAL A 398 -17.15 -10.37 17.42
CA VAL A 398 -17.41 -10.43 18.87
C VAL A 398 -18.87 -10.78 19.21
N THR A 399 -19.73 -10.98 18.19
CA THR A 399 -21.12 -11.45 18.36
C THR A 399 -21.18 -12.96 18.35
#